data_323b98256c214a0f543082eb4b79457c
#
_entry.id   323b98256c214a0f543082eb4b79457c
#
_cell.length_a   1.000
_cell.length_b   1.000
_cell.length_c   1.000
_cell.angle_alpha   90.00
_cell.angle_beta   90.00
_cell.angle_gamma   90.00
#
_symmetry.space_group_name_H-M   'P 1'
#
loop_
_entity.id
_entity.type
_entity.pdbx_description
1 polymer ?
#
loop_
_entity_poly.entity_id
_entity_poly.type
_entity_poly.pdbx_seq_one_letter_code
_entity_poly.pdbx_strand_id
1 'polypeptide(L)'
;MSRDVSSTEPVLRLSSVEPIAVGHLRSVYQHPHDANALIKVMRADAVEKRWDAPGRWAKRLPRTRHYVQYLRELKEFIVARARAPGVDVPIARMIGVVDTDLGLGVVSEKVVDETGALAPTFAAVYARRGLTPELAAALAKFSSDLLAADVIVGDMHAWNIVLGSDSRGGPRLVMIDGFGEKHAIPVSSMSRTINRYRTRRLLKRMVEQVKKLVPVEG
;
A
#
# COMPACT_ATOMS: atom_id res chain seq x y z
N MET A 1 -42.72 -2.04 13.21
CA MET A 1 -41.45 -2.57 13.77
C MET A 1 -40.34 -1.65 13.30
N SER A 2 -40.04 -0.66 14.12
CA SER A 2 -38.99 0.32 13.86
C SER A 2 -37.66 -0.35 14.17
N ARG A 3 -36.80 -0.53 13.17
CA ARG A 3 -35.41 -0.96 13.40
C ARG A 3 -34.64 0.24 13.92
N ASP A 4 -34.27 0.15 15.18
CA ASP A 4 -33.35 1.10 15.83
C ASP A 4 -31.96 0.99 15.13
N VAL A 5 -31.66 1.96 14.28
CA VAL A 5 -30.37 2.05 13.52
C VAL A 5 -29.37 2.85 14.36
N SER A 6 -29.35 2.64 15.66
CA SER A 6 -28.38 3.27 16.57
C SER A 6 -27.28 2.30 17.00
N SER A 7 -26.62 1.63 16.05
CA SER A 7 -25.30 1.08 16.29
C SER A 7 -24.26 2.02 15.68
N THR A 8 -23.97 3.11 16.35
CA THR A 8 -22.76 3.89 16.08
C THR A 8 -21.59 2.95 16.39
N GLU A 9 -20.91 2.47 15.37
CA GLU A 9 -19.69 1.71 15.57
C GLU A 9 -18.75 2.56 16.45
N PRO A 10 -18.14 1.97 17.49
CA PRO A 10 -17.33 2.74 18.42
C PRO A 10 -16.12 3.31 17.67
N VAL A 11 -15.94 4.63 17.77
CA VAL A 11 -14.77 5.33 17.23
C VAL A 11 -13.52 4.76 17.88
N LEU A 12 -12.57 4.25 17.08
CA LEU A 12 -11.33 3.68 17.56
C LEU A 12 -10.39 4.79 18.07
N ARG A 13 -9.87 4.64 19.28
CA ARG A 13 -8.93 5.60 19.89
C ARG A 13 -7.50 5.24 19.54
N LEU A 14 -6.90 5.99 18.64
CA LEU A 14 -5.52 5.82 18.17
C LEU A 14 -4.59 6.94 18.64
N SER A 15 -5.12 8.08 19.09
CA SER A 15 -4.32 9.23 19.55
C SER A 15 -3.41 8.91 20.76
N SER A 16 -3.78 7.92 21.57
CA SER A 16 -3.00 7.44 22.72
C SER A 16 -2.06 6.28 22.40
N VAL A 17 -2.00 5.84 21.13
CA VAL A 17 -1.21 4.68 20.70
C VAL A 17 -0.08 5.16 19.79
N GLU A 18 1.13 4.66 20.03
CA GLU A 18 2.26 4.92 19.13
C GLU A 18 2.04 4.25 17.77
N PRO A 19 2.23 4.96 16.65
CA PRO A 19 2.16 4.37 15.33
C PRO A 19 3.33 3.39 15.14
N ILE A 20 3.06 2.23 14.56
CA ILE A 20 4.09 1.24 14.24
C ILE A 20 4.95 1.65 13.02
N ALA A 21 4.45 2.56 12.20
CA ALA A 21 5.19 3.16 11.10
C ALA A 21 4.62 4.55 10.77
N VAL A 22 5.50 5.46 10.41
CA VAL A 22 5.13 6.83 10.00
C VAL A 22 5.66 7.08 8.61
N GLY A 23 4.74 7.21 7.64
CA GLY A 23 5.05 7.60 6.27
C GLY A 23 4.93 9.11 6.06
N HIS A 24 5.15 9.55 4.82
CA HIS A 24 5.09 10.97 4.47
C HIS A 24 3.68 11.58 4.69
N LEU A 25 2.62 10.84 4.37
CA LEU A 25 1.23 11.33 4.46
C LEU A 25 0.38 10.52 5.44
N ARG A 26 0.81 9.35 5.86
CA ARG A 26 0.02 8.41 6.66
C ARG A 26 0.82 7.87 7.82
N SER A 27 0.15 7.70 8.95
CA SER A 27 0.59 6.89 10.07
C SER A 27 -0.10 5.53 10.03
N VAL A 28 0.61 4.50 10.44
CA VAL A 28 0.13 3.11 10.45
C VAL A 28 0.08 2.64 11.90
N TYR A 29 -1.06 2.13 12.29
CA TYR A 29 -1.32 1.63 13.64
C TYR A 29 -1.69 0.16 13.59
N GLN A 30 -1.39 -0.58 14.66
CA GLN A 30 -1.98 -1.89 14.89
C GLN A 30 -3.47 -1.74 15.13
N HIS A 31 -4.29 -2.57 14.51
CA HIS A 31 -5.73 -2.58 14.81
C HIS A 31 -5.94 -3.07 16.25
N PRO A 32 -6.68 -2.35 17.13
CA PRO A 32 -6.79 -2.68 18.56
C PRO A 32 -7.50 -4.01 18.84
N HIS A 33 -8.36 -4.44 17.94
CA HIS A 33 -9.17 -5.65 18.10
C HIS A 33 -8.83 -6.76 17.10
N ASP A 34 -7.86 -6.55 16.20
CA ASP A 34 -7.43 -7.55 15.22
C ASP A 34 -5.90 -7.50 15.05
N ALA A 35 -5.23 -8.52 15.57
CA ALA A 35 -3.78 -8.65 15.50
C ALA A 35 -3.26 -8.80 14.05
N ASN A 36 -4.12 -9.22 13.11
CA ASN A 36 -3.79 -9.41 11.71
C ASN A 36 -4.16 -8.22 10.82
N ALA A 37 -4.61 -7.12 11.40
CA ALA A 37 -5.00 -5.92 10.67
C ALA A 37 -4.21 -4.68 11.09
N LEU A 38 -4.02 -3.78 10.13
CA LEU A 38 -3.40 -2.47 10.30
C LEU A 38 -4.39 -1.39 9.92
N ILE A 39 -4.32 -0.25 10.63
CA ILE A 39 -5.10 0.95 10.32
C ILE A 39 -4.16 2.02 9.80
N LYS A 40 -4.41 2.49 8.58
CA LYS A 40 -3.67 3.60 7.96
C LYS A 40 -4.51 4.86 8.05
N VAL A 41 -4.02 5.87 8.78
CA VAL A 41 -4.70 7.17 8.97
C VAL A 41 -3.89 8.29 8.33
N MET A 42 -4.56 9.27 7.72
CA MET A 42 -3.90 10.45 7.17
C MET A 42 -3.35 11.32 8.31
N ARG A 43 -2.14 11.79 8.15
CA ARG A 43 -1.49 12.70 9.10
C ARG A 43 -2.07 14.11 8.94
N ALA A 44 -2.71 14.63 9.98
CA ALA A 44 -3.28 15.98 9.99
C ALA A 44 -2.22 17.06 9.70
N ASP A 45 -1.03 16.96 10.33
CA ASP A 45 0.08 17.88 10.10
C ASP A 45 0.59 17.89 8.65
N ALA A 46 0.58 16.76 7.99
CA ALA A 46 0.99 16.66 6.58
C ALA A 46 -0.08 17.21 5.62
N VAL A 47 -1.35 17.11 6.00
CA VAL A 47 -2.48 17.71 5.27
C VAL A 47 -2.46 19.22 5.42
N GLU A 48 -2.31 19.75 6.63
CA GLU A 48 -2.23 21.19 6.94
C GLU A 48 -1.04 21.86 6.25
N LYS A 49 0.17 21.33 6.39
CA LYS A 49 1.37 21.84 5.70
C LYS A 49 1.20 21.94 4.19
N ARG A 50 0.41 21.03 3.62
CA ARG A 50 0.10 21.05 2.19
C ARG A 50 -0.96 22.07 1.82
N TRP A 51 -1.88 22.35 2.75
CA TRP A 51 -2.94 23.35 2.59
C TRP A 51 -2.39 24.77 2.69
N ASP A 52 -1.48 25.01 3.65
CA ASP A 52 -0.92 26.32 3.95
C ASP A 52 0.28 26.70 3.08
N ALA A 53 0.75 25.82 2.20
CA ALA A 53 1.90 26.07 1.34
C ALA A 53 1.68 27.32 0.46
N PRO A 54 2.45 28.39 0.64
CA PRO A 54 2.24 29.66 -0.06
C PRO A 54 2.46 29.52 -1.58
N GLY A 55 1.70 30.28 -2.36
CA GLY A 55 2.00 30.56 -3.75
C GLY A 55 1.44 29.62 -4.82
N ARG A 56 0.62 28.62 -4.49
CA ARG A 56 0.02 27.73 -5.49
C ARG A 56 -1.50 27.62 -5.32
N TRP A 57 -2.23 28.60 -5.85
CA TRP A 57 -3.70 28.57 -5.95
C TRP A 57 -4.24 27.26 -6.55
N ALA A 58 -3.51 26.66 -7.51
CA ALA A 58 -3.84 25.36 -8.10
C ALA A 58 -3.75 24.19 -7.11
N LYS A 59 -3.05 24.34 -5.97
CA LYS A 59 -2.99 23.32 -4.90
C LYS A 59 -4.19 23.37 -3.96
N ARG A 60 -4.95 24.45 -3.96
CA ARG A 60 -6.19 24.62 -3.17
C ARG A 60 -7.41 23.96 -3.79
N LEU A 61 -7.28 23.47 -5.04
CA LEU A 61 -8.32 22.69 -5.72
C LEU A 61 -8.30 21.27 -5.16
N PRO A 62 -9.18 20.44 -5.33
CA PRO A 62 -10.33 20.08 -4.52
C PRO A 62 -9.97 19.50 -3.14
N ARG A 63 -10.81 19.61 -2.14
CA ARG A 63 -10.70 19.02 -0.78
C ARG A 63 -10.33 17.52 -0.81
N THR A 64 -10.77 16.79 -1.82
CA THR A 64 -10.51 15.37 -2.04
C THR A 64 -9.06 15.04 -2.39
N ARG A 65 -8.23 16.02 -2.77
CA ARG A 65 -6.85 15.78 -3.25
C ARG A 65 -5.97 15.07 -2.21
N HIS A 66 -6.18 15.34 -0.93
CA HIS A 66 -5.42 14.71 0.15
C HIS A 66 -5.78 13.23 0.30
N TYR A 67 -7.02 12.87 -0.01
CA TYR A 67 -7.57 11.51 0.11
C TYR A 67 -7.55 10.71 -1.20
N VAL A 68 -7.08 11.33 -2.30
CA VAL A 68 -7.03 10.67 -3.62
C VAL A 68 -6.22 9.37 -3.58
N GLN A 69 -5.21 9.29 -2.71
CA GLN A 69 -4.42 8.06 -2.57
C GLN A 69 -5.28 6.90 -2.03
N TYR A 70 -6.10 7.14 -1.01
CA TYR A 70 -7.05 6.14 -0.50
C TYR A 70 -8.00 5.64 -1.59
N LEU A 71 -8.58 6.60 -2.33
CA LEU A 71 -9.53 6.28 -3.41
C LEU A 71 -8.86 5.49 -4.54
N ARG A 72 -7.62 5.80 -4.88
CA ARG A 72 -6.86 5.08 -5.91
C ARG A 72 -6.58 3.63 -5.50
N GLU A 73 -6.08 3.43 -4.29
CA GLU A 73 -5.77 2.11 -3.76
C GLU A 73 -7.03 1.27 -3.66
N LEU A 74 -8.12 1.82 -3.10
CA LEU A 74 -9.40 1.14 -2.99
C LEU A 74 -9.96 0.76 -4.36
N LYS A 75 -9.96 1.69 -5.31
CA LYS A 75 -10.44 1.46 -6.68
C LYS A 75 -9.64 0.36 -7.36
N GLU A 76 -8.32 0.41 -7.26
CA GLU A 76 -7.44 -0.60 -7.85
C GLU A 76 -7.64 -1.98 -7.20
N PHE A 77 -7.75 -2.02 -5.87
CA PHE A 77 -8.04 -3.26 -5.15
C PHE A 77 -9.34 -3.90 -5.62
N ILE A 78 -10.43 -3.11 -5.74
CA ILE A 78 -11.73 -3.60 -6.23
C ILE A 78 -11.60 -4.13 -7.65
N VAL A 79 -10.96 -3.37 -8.55
CA VAL A 79 -10.82 -3.74 -9.97
C VAL A 79 -9.98 -5.00 -10.15
N ALA A 80 -8.83 -5.09 -9.46
CA ALA A 80 -7.96 -6.25 -9.54
C ALA A 80 -8.68 -7.53 -9.06
N ARG A 81 -9.45 -7.43 -7.99
CA ARG A 81 -10.24 -8.55 -7.45
C ARG A 81 -11.43 -8.93 -8.36
N ALA A 82 -12.12 -7.94 -8.91
CA ALA A 82 -13.26 -8.19 -9.79
C ALA A 82 -12.85 -8.81 -11.15
N ARG A 83 -11.68 -8.40 -11.69
CA ARG A 83 -11.19 -8.88 -12.98
C ARG A 83 -10.54 -10.26 -12.94
N ALA A 84 -10.00 -10.64 -11.80
CA ALA A 84 -9.27 -11.88 -11.62
C ALA A 84 -9.76 -12.65 -10.39
N PRO A 85 -11.03 -13.10 -10.36
CA PRO A 85 -11.54 -13.90 -9.25
C PRO A 85 -10.72 -15.18 -9.13
N GLY A 86 -10.22 -15.47 -7.91
CA GLY A 86 -9.39 -16.65 -7.65
C GLY A 86 -7.90 -16.48 -7.99
N VAL A 87 -7.48 -15.39 -8.64
CA VAL A 87 -6.06 -15.08 -8.84
C VAL A 87 -5.49 -14.44 -7.58
N ASP A 88 -4.30 -14.88 -7.19
CA ASP A 88 -3.57 -14.28 -6.10
C ASP A 88 -2.96 -12.95 -6.52
N VAL A 89 -3.63 -11.85 -6.14
CA VAL A 89 -3.18 -10.50 -6.45
C VAL A 89 -2.12 -10.09 -5.41
N PRO A 90 -0.87 -9.77 -5.80
CA PRO A 90 0.23 -9.55 -4.85
C PRO A 90 0.21 -8.11 -4.28
N ILE A 91 -0.94 -7.63 -3.87
CA ILE A 91 -1.16 -6.38 -3.14
C ILE A 91 -1.78 -6.67 -1.78
N ALA A 92 -1.53 -5.81 -0.79
CA ALA A 92 -2.13 -5.93 0.52
C ALA A 92 -3.66 -5.91 0.43
N ARG A 93 -4.30 -6.85 1.12
CA ARG A 93 -5.76 -6.93 1.15
C ARG A 93 -6.32 -5.75 1.92
N MET A 94 -7.23 -5.02 1.32
CA MET A 94 -8.02 -4.00 2.01
C MET A 94 -9.24 -4.69 2.65
N ILE A 95 -9.42 -4.47 3.95
CA ILE A 95 -10.50 -5.08 4.75
C ILE A 95 -11.70 -4.15 4.79
N GLY A 96 -11.45 -2.86 5.03
CA GLY A 96 -12.51 -1.87 5.13
C GLY A 96 -12.03 -0.49 5.52
N VAL A 97 -12.95 0.29 6.05
CA VAL A 97 -12.73 1.64 6.55
C VAL A 97 -13.33 1.72 7.94
N VAL A 98 -12.67 2.44 8.85
CA VAL A 98 -13.13 2.62 10.24
C VAL A 98 -13.03 4.08 10.66
N ASP A 99 -13.93 4.50 11.54
CA ASP A 99 -13.83 5.79 12.19
C ASP A 99 -12.82 5.74 13.35
N THR A 100 -11.91 6.71 13.39
CA THR A 100 -10.93 6.87 14.46
C THR A 100 -10.95 8.30 15.00
N ASP A 101 -10.44 8.50 16.21
CA ASP A 101 -10.24 9.83 16.78
C ASP A 101 -9.19 10.69 16.06
N LEU A 102 -8.45 10.10 15.12
CA LEU A 102 -7.53 10.77 14.20
C LEU A 102 -8.11 10.97 12.80
N GLY A 103 -9.41 10.68 12.61
CA GLY A 103 -10.10 10.71 11.32
C GLY A 103 -10.29 9.33 10.71
N LEU A 104 -10.71 9.28 9.44
CA LEU A 104 -11.02 8.04 8.76
C LEU A 104 -9.77 7.19 8.51
N GLY A 105 -9.79 5.95 8.99
CA GLY A 105 -8.72 4.98 8.80
C GLY A 105 -9.07 3.93 7.74
N VAL A 106 -8.10 3.54 6.92
CA VAL A 106 -8.21 2.40 6.01
C VAL A 106 -7.62 1.18 6.69
N VAL A 107 -8.42 0.14 6.82
CA VAL A 107 -8.00 -1.14 7.40
C VAL A 107 -7.46 -2.04 6.30
N SER A 108 -6.24 -2.52 6.51
CA SER A 108 -5.58 -3.46 5.62
C SER A 108 -5.03 -4.64 6.38
N GLU A 109 -4.93 -5.79 5.71
CA GLU A 109 -4.32 -6.97 6.28
C GLU A 109 -2.84 -6.73 6.58
N LYS A 110 -2.39 -7.22 7.73
CA LYS A 110 -0.99 -7.20 8.16
C LYS A 110 -0.23 -8.31 7.44
N VAL A 111 0.88 -7.97 6.82
CA VAL A 111 1.83 -8.96 6.30
C VAL A 111 2.90 -9.15 7.37
N VAL A 112 3.16 -10.40 7.74
CA VAL A 112 4.04 -10.76 8.85
C VAL A 112 5.23 -11.58 8.37
N ASP A 113 6.34 -11.49 9.11
CA ASP A 113 7.47 -12.39 8.97
C ASP A 113 7.23 -13.72 9.71
N GLU A 114 8.25 -14.56 9.77
CA GLU A 114 8.21 -15.88 10.42
C GLU A 114 7.96 -15.80 11.93
N THR A 115 8.23 -14.66 12.56
CA THR A 115 8.04 -14.41 14.01
C THR A 115 6.66 -13.82 14.34
N GLY A 116 5.86 -13.45 13.31
CA GLY A 116 4.61 -12.73 13.47
C GLY A 116 4.78 -11.21 13.60
N ALA A 117 6.01 -10.70 13.51
CA ALA A 117 6.29 -9.28 13.44
C ALA A 117 5.95 -8.71 12.04
N LEU A 118 6.02 -7.39 11.88
CA LEU A 118 5.83 -6.78 10.55
C LEU A 118 6.87 -7.31 9.57
N ALA A 119 6.41 -7.75 8.42
CA ALA A 119 7.27 -8.21 7.36
C ALA A 119 8.26 -7.12 6.92
N PRO A 120 9.56 -7.46 6.76
CA PRO A 120 10.57 -6.52 6.30
C PRO A 120 10.29 -6.05 4.88
N THR A 121 10.66 -4.81 4.57
CA THR A 121 10.57 -4.30 3.21
C THR A 121 11.57 -4.98 2.28
N PHE A 122 11.29 -4.99 0.99
CA PHE A 122 12.24 -5.48 -0.01
C PHE A 122 13.59 -4.76 0.10
N ALA A 123 13.58 -3.45 0.38
CA ALA A 123 14.81 -2.68 0.63
C ALA A 123 15.60 -3.22 1.82
N ALA A 124 14.94 -3.51 2.94
CA ALA A 124 15.60 -4.05 4.14
C ALA A 124 16.13 -5.48 3.92
N VAL A 125 15.38 -6.31 3.19
CA VAL A 125 15.85 -7.66 2.83
C VAL A 125 17.06 -7.59 1.90
N TYR A 126 17.01 -6.69 0.91
CA TYR A 126 18.11 -6.47 -0.02
C TYR A 126 19.38 -5.96 0.69
N ALA A 127 19.23 -5.01 1.63
CA ALA A 127 20.37 -4.49 2.40
C ALA A 127 21.13 -5.59 3.13
N ARG A 128 20.41 -6.53 3.75
CA ARG A 128 21.02 -7.60 4.58
C ARG A 128 21.73 -8.68 3.76
N ARG A 129 21.25 -9.03 2.58
CA ARG A 129 21.73 -10.23 1.85
C ARG A 129 21.81 -10.07 0.33
N GLY A 130 21.65 -8.85 -0.19
CA GLY A 130 21.66 -8.61 -1.63
C GLY A 130 20.49 -9.28 -2.37
N LEU A 131 20.64 -9.38 -3.68
CA LEU A 131 19.68 -10.09 -4.55
C LEU A 131 20.07 -11.58 -4.65
N THR A 132 19.70 -12.36 -3.64
CA THR A 132 19.92 -13.80 -3.68
C THR A 132 19.06 -14.47 -4.74
N PRO A 133 19.37 -15.73 -5.18
CA PRO A 133 18.54 -16.46 -6.11
C PRO A 133 17.07 -16.59 -5.68
N GLU A 134 16.83 -16.81 -4.38
CA GLU A 134 15.49 -16.93 -3.80
C GLU A 134 14.72 -15.61 -3.86
N LEU A 135 15.39 -14.50 -3.51
CA LEU A 135 14.80 -13.16 -3.60
C LEU A 135 14.52 -12.77 -5.06
N ALA A 136 15.41 -13.15 -5.97
CA ALA A 136 15.22 -12.94 -7.41
C ALA A 136 14.03 -13.76 -7.94
N ALA A 137 13.88 -15.00 -7.52
CA ALA A 137 12.73 -15.85 -7.86
C ALA A 137 11.42 -15.28 -7.29
N ALA A 138 11.41 -14.83 -6.03
CA ALA A 138 10.27 -14.16 -5.42
C ALA A 138 9.88 -12.88 -6.18
N LEU A 139 10.87 -12.08 -6.62
CA LEU A 139 10.64 -10.88 -7.41
C LEU A 139 10.09 -11.20 -8.81
N ALA A 140 10.58 -12.26 -9.45
CA ALA A 140 10.06 -12.71 -10.74
C ALA A 140 8.60 -13.18 -10.63
N LYS A 141 8.28 -13.95 -9.58
CA LYS A 141 6.90 -14.37 -9.30
C LYS A 141 5.99 -13.16 -9.03
N PHE A 142 6.40 -12.24 -8.16
CA PHE A 142 5.69 -11.00 -7.86
C PHE A 142 5.39 -10.19 -9.15
N SER A 143 6.38 -10.05 -10.02
CA SER A 143 6.23 -9.40 -11.32
C SER A 143 5.20 -10.10 -12.20
N SER A 144 5.28 -11.43 -12.29
CA SER A 144 4.34 -12.25 -13.06
C SER A 144 2.90 -12.10 -12.54
N ASP A 145 2.72 -12.16 -11.23
CA ASP A 145 1.40 -12.07 -10.59
C ASP A 145 0.78 -10.67 -10.78
N LEU A 146 1.57 -9.58 -10.64
CA LEU A 146 1.13 -8.22 -10.95
C LEU A 146 0.64 -8.08 -12.39
N LEU A 147 1.39 -8.67 -13.34
CA LEU A 147 1.07 -8.60 -14.77
C LEU A 147 -0.15 -9.49 -15.13
N ALA A 148 -0.30 -10.63 -14.47
CA ALA A 148 -1.43 -11.54 -14.65
C ALA A 148 -2.73 -10.90 -14.13
N ALA A 149 -2.68 -10.29 -12.96
CA ALA A 149 -3.81 -9.58 -12.35
C ALA A 149 -4.08 -8.20 -12.98
N ASP A 150 -3.25 -7.76 -13.94
CA ASP A 150 -3.33 -6.44 -14.59
C ASP A 150 -3.37 -5.26 -13.60
N VAL A 151 -2.66 -5.40 -12.47
CA VAL A 151 -2.61 -4.36 -11.45
C VAL A 151 -1.92 -3.12 -11.99
N ILE A 152 -2.52 -1.96 -11.77
CA ILE A 152 -1.93 -0.67 -12.11
C ILE A 152 -1.05 -0.23 -10.95
N VAL A 153 0.23 0.00 -11.25
CA VAL A 153 1.20 0.48 -10.26
C VAL A 153 1.48 1.95 -10.52
N GLY A 154 1.14 2.79 -9.53
CA GLY A 154 1.38 4.23 -9.56
C GLY A 154 2.76 4.63 -9.02
N ASP A 155 3.27 3.88 -8.02
CA ASP A 155 4.51 4.19 -7.34
C ASP A 155 5.22 2.93 -6.83
N MET A 156 6.17 2.41 -7.63
CA MET A 156 6.90 1.20 -7.28
C MET A 156 8.22 1.54 -6.62
N HIS A 157 8.26 1.38 -5.31
CA HIS A 157 9.44 1.55 -4.49
C HIS A 157 9.72 0.30 -3.67
N ALA A 158 11.00 0.02 -3.42
CA ALA A 158 11.43 -1.13 -2.63
C ALA A 158 10.94 -1.10 -1.17
N TRP A 159 10.57 0.07 -0.65
CA TRP A 159 9.95 0.25 0.67
C TRP A 159 8.44 0.03 0.67
N ASN A 160 7.79 -0.01 -0.51
CA ASN A 160 6.35 -0.28 -0.67
C ASN A 160 6.05 -1.77 -0.92
N ILE A 161 7.08 -2.61 -0.92
CA ILE A 161 6.98 -4.05 -1.10
C ILE A 161 7.59 -4.72 0.12
N VAL A 162 6.89 -5.68 0.70
CA VAL A 162 7.36 -6.45 1.87
C VAL A 162 7.48 -7.94 1.53
N LEU A 163 8.39 -8.65 2.22
CA LEU A 163 8.55 -10.09 2.09
C LEU A 163 8.01 -10.77 3.34
N GLY A 164 6.88 -11.47 3.21
CA GLY A 164 6.24 -12.12 4.35
C GLY A 164 5.02 -12.92 3.97
N SER A 165 4.24 -13.29 4.98
CA SER A 165 3.04 -14.10 4.88
C SER A 165 1.79 -13.30 5.25
N ASP A 166 0.67 -13.61 4.62
CA ASP A 166 -0.66 -13.10 4.96
C ASP A 166 -1.69 -14.26 4.94
N SER A 167 -2.99 -13.99 5.02
CA SER A 167 -4.03 -15.02 5.00
C SER A 167 -4.02 -15.93 3.75
N ARG A 168 -3.33 -15.52 2.70
CA ARG A 168 -3.18 -16.28 1.45
C ARG A 168 -1.96 -17.19 1.44
N GLY A 169 -1.17 -17.19 2.52
CA GLY A 169 0.08 -17.93 2.65
C GLY A 169 1.32 -17.09 2.39
N GLY A 170 2.47 -17.72 2.31
CA GLY A 170 3.78 -17.11 2.10
C GLY A 170 4.92 -18.06 2.47
N PRO A 171 6.17 -17.54 2.52
CA PRO A 171 6.57 -16.14 2.32
C PRO A 171 6.54 -15.73 0.84
N ARG A 172 6.12 -14.49 0.59
CA ARG A 172 6.03 -13.90 -0.76
C ARG A 172 6.19 -12.40 -0.73
N LEU A 173 6.44 -11.78 -1.88
CA LEU A 173 6.43 -10.33 -1.99
C LEU A 173 4.99 -9.82 -2.12
N VAL A 174 4.66 -8.81 -1.30
CA VAL A 174 3.36 -8.15 -1.27
C VAL A 174 3.56 -6.64 -1.35
N MET A 175 2.86 -5.99 -2.27
CA MET A 175 2.87 -4.53 -2.38
C MET A 175 1.87 -3.94 -1.38
N ILE A 176 2.36 -3.14 -0.44
CA ILE A 176 1.56 -2.58 0.66
C ILE A 176 1.08 -1.16 0.42
N ASP A 177 1.64 -0.47 -0.59
CA ASP A 177 1.33 0.92 -0.96
C ASP A 177 1.72 1.19 -2.42
N GLY A 178 1.21 2.29 -2.98
CA GLY A 178 1.63 2.79 -4.29
C GLY A 178 0.96 2.17 -5.50
N PHE A 179 -0.11 1.39 -5.33
CA PHE A 179 -0.92 0.87 -6.44
C PHE A 179 -2.08 1.82 -6.79
N GLY A 180 -2.61 1.67 -8.00
CA GLY A 180 -3.63 2.52 -8.60
C GLY A 180 -3.08 3.64 -9.49
N GLU A 181 -3.92 4.16 -10.38
CA GLU A 181 -3.56 5.15 -11.40
C GLU A 181 -3.18 6.50 -10.77
N LYS A 182 -1.93 6.94 -11.00
CA LYS A 182 -1.39 8.19 -10.44
C LYS A 182 -1.55 9.38 -11.38
N HIS A 183 -1.73 9.12 -12.67
CA HIS A 183 -1.79 10.16 -13.71
C HIS A 183 -3.19 10.70 -13.94
N ALA A 184 -3.30 11.98 -14.31
CA ALA A 184 -4.57 12.62 -14.65
C ALA A 184 -5.21 11.98 -15.88
N ILE A 185 -4.39 11.59 -16.88
CA ILE A 185 -4.85 10.78 -18.02
C ILE A 185 -4.58 9.31 -17.68
N PRO A 186 -5.61 8.46 -17.53
CA PRO A 186 -5.49 7.11 -17.01
C PRO A 186 -5.05 6.09 -18.09
N VAL A 187 -3.91 6.35 -18.74
CA VAL A 187 -3.43 5.55 -19.91
C VAL A 187 -3.21 4.09 -19.55
N SER A 188 -2.79 3.80 -18.30
CA SER A 188 -2.60 2.42 -17.83
C SER A 188 -3.94 1.69 -17.69
N SER A 189 -4.99 2.39 -17.26
CA SER A 189 -6.35 1.84 -17.16
C SER A 189 -7.00 1.59 -18.54
N MET A 190 -6.55 2.31 -19.56
CA MET A 190 -7.09 2.23 -20.92
C MET A 190 -6.45 1.12 -21.77
N SER A 191 -5.25 0.65 -21.42
CA SER A 191 -4.53 -0.33 -22.23
C SER A 191 -3.67 -1.28 -21.36
N ARG A 192 -4.02 -2.57 -21.39
CA ARG A 192 -3.24 -3.64 -20.75
C ARG A 192 -1.80 -3.71 -21.25
N THR A 193 -1.58 -3.48 -22.54
CA THR A 193 -0.24 -3.48 -23.14
C THR A 193 0.61 -2.35 -22.56
N ILE A 194 0.06 -1.14 -22.46
CA ILE A 194 0.71 0.02 -21.86
C ILE A 194 0.98 -0.25 -20.38
N ASN A 195 -0.02 -0.77 -19.64
CA ASN A 195 0.14 -1.10 -18.22
C ASN A 195 1.29 -2.11 -18.01
N ARG A 196 1.31 -3.19 -18.78
CA ARG A 196 2.38 -4.22 -18.71
C ARG A 196 3.76 -3.65 -19.02
N TYR A 197 3.89 -2.83 -20.05
CA TYR A 197 5.15 -2.16 -20.39
C TYR A 197 5.63 -1.25 -19.24
N ARG A 198 4.73 -0.42 -18.71
CA ARG A 198 5.03 0.50 -17.58
C ARG A 198 5.43 -0.25 -16.33
N THR A 199 4.68 -1.29 -15.96
CA THR A 199 4.96 -2.12 -14.77
C THR A 199 6.34 -2.76 -14.85
N ARG A 200 6.71 -3.35 -16.00
CA ARG A 200 8.06 -3.91 -16.23
C ARG A 200 9.15 -2.83 -16.10
N ARG A 201 8.92 -1.66 -16.66
CA ARG A 201 9.87 -0.54 -16.58
C ARG A 201 10.03 -0.03 -15.14
N LEU A 202 8.94 0.05 -14.38
CA LEU A 202 8.97 0.45 -12.97
C LEU A 202 9.72 -0.57 -12.11
N LEU A 203 9.46 -1.88 -12.31
CA LEU A 203 10.19 -2.95 -11.63
C LEU A 203 11.70 -2.86 -11.89
N LYS A 204 12.11 -2.74 -13.14
CA LYS A 204 13.53 -2.59 -13.49
C LYS A 204 14.15 -1.37 -12.79
N ARG A 205 13.49 -0.22 -12.84
CA ARG A 205 13.96 0.99 -12.17
C ARG A 205 14.06 0.83 -10.66
N MET A 206 13.07 0.19 -10.02
CA MET A 206 13.09 -0.08 -8.58
C MET A 206 14.31 -0.91 -8.18
N VAL A 207 14.60 -1.98 -8.93
CA VAL A 207 15.79 -2.82 -8.67
C VAL A 207 17.08 -2.03 -8.86
N GLU A 208 17.18 -1.21 -9.91
CA GLU A 208 18.35 -0.35 -10.13
C GLU A 208 18.52 0.70 -9.04
N GLN A 209 17.40 1.27 -8.56
CA GLN A 209 17.42 2.26 -7.47
C GLN A 209 17.85 1.63 -6.13
N VAL A 210 17.30 0.47 -5.78
CA VAL A 210 17.67 -0.19 -4.52
C VAL A 210 19.15 -0.57 -4.50
N LYS A 211 19.71 -1.03 -5.61
CA LYS A 211 21.14 -1.33 -5.75
C LYS A 211 22.03 -0.11 -5.51
N LYS A 212 21.57 1.09 -5.88
CA LYS A 212 22.34 2.34 -5.72
C LYS A 212 22.18 2.96 -4.33
N LEU A 213 20.98 2.85 -3.74
CA LEU A 213 20.62 3.57 -2.53
C LEU A 213 20.82 2.74 -1.25
N VAL A 214 20.88 1.44 -1.39
CA VAL A 214 20.97 0.50 -0.29
C VAL A 214 22.21 -0.36 -0.49
N PRO A 215 23.36 -0.03 0.16
CA PRO A 215 24.54 -0.87 0.16
C PRO A 215 24.21 -2.23 0.77
N VAL A 216 24.79 -3.30 0.23
CA VAL A 216 24.71 -4.62 0.82
C VAL A 216 25.70 -4.67 1.96
N GLU A 217 25.22 -5.01 3.15
CA GLU A 217 26.09 -5.29 4.30
C GLU A 217 26.88 -6.56 3.98
N GLY A 218 28.20 -6.42 3.91
CA GLY A 218 29.15 -7.50 3.58
C GLY A 218 29.45 -8.41 4.78
#